data_1dd894301b523bf8c3ee4f3caaafae72
#
_entry.id   1dd894301b523bf8c3ee4f3caaafae72
#
_cell.length_a   1.000
_cell.length_b   1.000
_cell.length_c   1.000
_cell.angle_alpha   90.00
_cell.angle_beta   90.00
_cell.angle_gamma   90.00
#
_symmetry.space_group_name_H-M   'P 1'
#
loop_
_entity.id
_entity.type
_entity.pdbx_description
1 polymer ?
#
loop_
_entity_poly.entity_id
_entity_poly.type
_entity_poly.pdbx_seq_one_letter_code
_entity_poly.pdbx_strand_id
1 'polypeptide(L)'
;MKPIKAVIFDMDGVLIDSEPVYLHHQYTHLKPSYPWITLESMYPLVGISGQEYMPFMAKLCRRTDDAAFRQEMDAMNAGCRVYYPDILRKEVRPLLHELKQMGLQVALASSSSRECIEQVLTQCEIRELFDCIVSGHEFTRSKPDPEIYRFTMDKLGRKPEECLIVEDSTYGVQAGTAAGGVVAALRDERFPFDQHAAQLHIDSLAELPALAACGGKRIRAAFFDVDGTLITVGGHRMPPGVAPALQALQRRGVQVFLCTGRHALEIEEENMLPGITVDGAVYMNGQLCVLQGQIVRETPIPAGDLSALKQFLQKKNCSCIFLEKDRMYANCVDARMEVEQAKIGTAVPAVRDISDLENRRIYQVIPFVNEEEEEELLRLMPHCRTKRWGDAVVDLMSRSGGKENGIRALCAAIGITTEETIAFGDADNDLEMLQLAGIGVAMGNALPQVRACADMVTDTVENDGIAHALQKLKLIG
;
A
#
# COMPACT_ATOMS: atom_id res chain seq x y z
N MET A 1 2.18 -9.32 8.44
CA MET A 1 2.57 -9.31 7.00
C MET A 1 3.27 -10.62 6.61
N LYS A 2 2.93 -11.25 5.47
CA LYS A 2 3.68 -12.41 4.94
C LYS A 2 4.84 -11.88 4.08
N PRO A 3 6.10 -12.21 4.39
CA PRO A 3 7.24 -11.67 3.64
C PRO A 3 7.38 -12.36 2.28
N ILE A 4 7.64 -11.61 1.22
CA ILE A 4 8.17 -12.13 -0.03
C ILE A 4 9.62 -12.56 0.21
N LYS A 5 9.99 -13.73 -0.27
CA LYS A 5 11.33 -14.32 -0.12
C LYS A 5 11.98 -14.63 -1.46
N ALA A 6 11.20 -14.67 -2.54
CA ALA A 6 11.70 -14.90 -3.88
C ALA A 6 10.96 -14.03 -4.91
N VAL A 7 11.70 -13.59 -5.95
CA VAL A 7 11.14 -12.96 -7.13
C VAL A 7 11.43 -13.86 -8.32
N ILE A 8 10.39 -14.24 -9.06
CA ILE A 8 10.49 -15.12 -10.23
C ILE A 8 10.11 -14.29 -11.46
N PHE A 9 11.04 -14.13 -12.37
CA PHE A 9 10.85 -13.35 -13.59
C PHE A 9 10.51 -14.24 -14.77
N ASP A 10 9.58 -13.82 -15.62
CA ASP A 10 9.64 -14.19 -17.02
C ASP A 10 10.80 -13.44 -17.72
N MET A 11 11.13 -13.83 -18.94
CA MET A 11 12.24 -13.25 -19.70
C MET A 11 11.76 -12.28 -20.78
N ASP A 12 11.01 -12.81 -21.74
CA ASP A 12 10.57 -12.09 -22.93
C ASP A 12 9.48 -11.08 -22.54
N GLY A 13 9.61 -9.83 -22.98
CA GLY A 13 8.70 -8.75 -22.55
C GLY A 13 8.95 -8.22 -21.13
N VAL A 14 9.60 -8.99 -20.25
CA VAL A 14 9.88 -8.60 -18.85
C VAL A 14 11.31 -8.13 -18.66
N LEU A 15 12.32 -9.01 -18.84
CA LEU A 15 13.73 -8.63 -18.71
C LEU A 15 14.25 -7.96 -19.98
N ILE A 16 13.87 -8.49 -21.11
CA ILE A 16 14.23 -7.99 -22.44
C ILE A 16 12.98 -7.55 -23.21
N ASP A 17 13.09 -6.45 -23.96
CA ASP A 17 12.02 -5.94 -24.82
C ASP A 17 12.07 -6.64 -26.20
N SER A 18 11.85 -7.96 -26.18
CA SER A 18 12.03 -8.84 -27.34
C SER A 18 10.84 -8.86 -28.28
N GLU A 19 9.63 -8.66 -27.81
CA GLU A 19 8.39 -8.82 -28.57
C GLU A 19 8.32 -7.93 -29.83
N PRO A 20 8.63 -6.61 -29.77
CA PRO A 20 8.65 -5.78 -30.95
C PRO A 20 9.70 -6.23 -31.98
N VAL A 21 10.84 -6.75 -31.52
CA VAL A 21 11.95 -7.17 -32.38
C VAL A 21 11.57 -8.42 -33.16
N TYR A 22 11.04 -9.43 -32.46
CA TYR A 22 10.60 -10.68 -33.09
C TYR A 22 9.42 -10.42 -34.04
N LEU A 23 8.45 -9.64 -33.62
CA LEU A 23 7.29 -9.31 -34.44
C LEU A 23 7.68 -8.55 -35.71
N HIS A 24 8.60 -7.58 -35.60
CA HIS A 24 9.10 -6.82 -36.76
C HIS A 24 9.88 -7.71 -37.71
N HIS A 25 10.74 -8.60 -37.20
CA HIS A 25 11.49 -9.55 -38.02
C HIS A 25 10.54 -10.45 -38.80
N GLN A 26 9.57 -11.08 -38.15
CA GLN A 26 8.57 -11.92 -38.79
C GLN A 26 7.74 -11.16 -39.81
N TYR A 27 7.27 -9.96 -39.49
CA TYR A 27 6.50 -9.12 -40.40
C TYR A 27 7.30 -8.79 -41.68
N THR A 28 8.55 -8.36 -41.52
CA THR A 28 9.42 -8.00 -42.64
C THR A 28 9.70 -9.19 -43.55
N HIS A 29 9.85 -10.39 -42.98
CA HIS A 29 10.07 -11.63 -43.75
C HIS A 29 8.79 -12.11 -44.46
N LEU A 30 7.64 -12.03 -43.82
CA LEU A 30 6.37 -12.54 -44.37
C LEU A 30 5.71 -11.60 -45.36
N LYS A 31 5.85 -10.27 -45.20
CA LYS A 31 5.16 -9.26 -46.00
C LYS A 31 5.36 -9.39 -47.49
N PRO A 32 6.56 -9.72 -48.04
CA PRO A 32 6.75 -9.89 -49.46
C PRO A 32 5.96 -11.07 -50.05
N SER A 33 5.88 -12.17 -49.32
CA SER A 33 5.18 -13.39 -49.78
C SER A 33 3.68 -13.38 -49.46
N TYR A 34 3.27 -12.63 -48.42
CA TYR A 34 1.91 -12.56 -47.91
C TYR A 34 1.44 -11.09 -47.78
N PRO A 35 1.16 -10.38 -48.88
CA PRO A 35 0.89 -8.93 -48.87
C PRO A 35 -0.28 -8.47 -48.03
N TRP A 36 -1.24 -9.36 -47.72
CA TRP A 36 -2.40 -9.08 -46.85
C TRP A 36 -2.09 -9.01 -45.36
N ILE A 37 -0.91 -9.52 -44.92
CA ILE A 37 -0.52 -9.46 -43.52
C ILE A 37 -0.22 -8.00 -43.15
N THR A 38 -0.80 -7.54 -42.05
CA THR A 38 -0.49 -6.26 -41.41
C THR A 38 0.16 -6.53 -40.05
N LEU A 39 0.84 -5.55 -39.48
CA LEU A 39 1.48 -5.69 -38.17
C LEU A 39 0.42 -6.00 -37.08
N GLU A 40 -0.74 -5.32 -37.15
CA GLU A 40 -1.85 -5.53 -36.21
C GLU A 40 -2.41 -6.96 -36.30
N SER A 41 -2.43 -7.57 -37.52
CA SER A 41 -2.89 -8.96 -37.68
C SER A 41 -1.96 -9.99 -37.02
N MET A 42 -0.75 -9.55 -36.65
CA MET A 42 0.27 -10.37 -35.99
C MET A 42 0.30 -10.19 -34.45
N TYR A 43 -0.35 -9.15 -33.90
CA TYR A 43 -0.36 -8.92 -32.44
C TYR A 43 -0.78 -10.13 -31.59
N PRO A 44 -1.73 -11.00 -32.02
CA PRO A 44 -2.03 -12.22 -31.28
C PRO A 44 -0.89 -13.25 -31.19
N LEU A 45 0.21 -13.06 -31.95
CA LEU A 45 1.42 -13.90 -31.79
C LEU A 45 2.20 -13.58 -30.51
N VAL A 46 2.07 -12.36 -30.01
CA VAL A 46 2.82 -11.92 -28.83
C VAL A 46 2.30 -12.68 -27.60
N GLY A 47 3.19 -13.38 -26.91
CA GLY A 47 2.86 -14.20 -25.76
C GLY A 47 2.08 -15.50 -26.07
N ILE A 48 1.91 -15.88 -27.36
CA ILE A 48 1.21 -17.11 -27.74
C ILE A 48 1.99 -18.36 -27.30
N SER A 49 1.27 -19.41 -26.95
CA SER A 49 1.93 -20.70 -26.62
C SER A 49 2.57 -21.34 -27.84
N GLY A 50 3.68 -22.06 -27.64
CA GLY A 50 4.37 -22.75 -28.73
C GLY A 50 3.48 -23.73 -29.52
N GLN A 51 2.47 -24.32 -28.88
CA GLN A 51 1.51 -25.22 -29.51
C GLN A 51 0.53 -24.48 -30.43
N GLU A 52 0.19 -23.25 -30.12
CA GLU A 52 -0.77 -22.43 -30.88
C GLU A 52 -0.09 -21.60 -31.97
N TYR A 53 1.23 -21.40 -31.88
CA TYR A 53 2.02 -20.58 -32.82
C TYR A 53 1.88 -21.05 -34.28
N MET A 54 2.15 -22.31 -34.57
CA MET A 54 2.10 -22.82 -35.95
C MET A 54 0.70 -22.85 -36.54
N PRO A 55 -0.35 -23.29 -35.81
CA PRO A 55 -1.74 -23.15 -36.30
C PRO A 55 -2.14 -21.69 -36.60
N PHE A 56 -1.73 -20.76 -35.77
CA PHE A 56 -2.01 -19.34 -36.00
C PHE A 56 -1.28 -18.82 -37.23
N MET A 57 0.02 -19.10 -37.36
CA MET A 57 0.84 -18.69 -38.52
C MET A 57 0.29 -19.28 -39.82
N ALA A 58 -0.10 -20.54 -39.84
CA ALA A 58 -0.70 -21.18 -41.01
C ALA A 58 -1.99 -20.48 -41.42
N LYS A 59 -2.87 -20.16 -40.46
CA LYS A 59 -4.09 -19.40 -40.70
C LYS A 59 -3.80 -18.00 -41.25
N LEU A 60 -2.85 -17.28 -40.63
CA LEU A 60 -2.45 -15.91 -41.02
C LEU A 60 -1.89 -15.90 -42.47
N CYS A 61 -1.03 -16.85 -42.80
CA CYS A 61 -0.43 -17.03 -44.12
C CYS A 61 -1.39 -17.67 -45.15
N ARG A 62 -2.60 -18.10 -44.73
CA ARG A 62 -3.54 -18.87 -45.56
C ARG A 62 -2.94 -20.13 -46.14
N ARG A 63 -2.14 -20.82 -45.32
CA ARG A 63 -1.42 -22.05 -45.62
C ARG A 63 -1.93 -23.21 -44.76
N THR A 64 -1.54 -24.41 -45.14
CA THR A 64 -1.72 -25.59 -44.30
C THR A 64 -0.52 -25.72 -43.37
N ASP A 65 -0.76 -26.12 -42.12
CA ASP A 65 0.29 -26.45 -41.17
C ASP A 65 0.91 -27.81 -41.53
N ASP A 66 1.77 -27.81 -42.51
CA ASP A 66 2.51 -28.98 -42.99
C ASP A 66 4.03 -28.85 -42.78
N ALA A 67 4.77 -29.91 -43.05
CA ALA A 67 6.20 -29.95 -42.82
C ALA A 67 6.99 -28.88 -43.60
N ALA A 68 6.53 -28.55 -44.81
CA ALA A 68 7.20 -27.54 -45.63
C ALA A 68 6.98 -26.13 -45.05
N PHE A 69 5.77 -25.82 -44.61
CA PHE A 69 5.44 -24.56 -43.94
C PHE A 69 6.19 -24.40 -42.61
N ARG A 70 6.24 -25.47 -41.81
CA ARG A 70 7.01 -25.48 -40.56
C ARG A 70 8.48 -25.23 -40.81
N GLN A 71 9.08 -25.84 -41.79
CA GLN A 71 10.49 -25.61 -42.19
C GLN A 71 10.72 -24.14 -42.63
N GLU A 72 9.77 -23.53 -43.36
CA GLU A 72 9.82 -22.14 -43.76
C GLU A 72 9.84 -21.21 -42.52
N MET A 73 8.94 -21.46 -41.56
CA MET A 73 8.83 -20.68 -40.33
C MET A 73 10.07 -20.85 -39.42
N ASP A 74 10.57 -22.08 -39.30
CA ASP A 74 11.78 -22.38 -38.55
C ASP A 74 13.02 -21.65 -39.15
N ALA A 75 13.16 -21.67 -40.48
CA ALA A 75 14.23 -20.96 -41.19
C ALA A 75 14.13 -19.44 -41.01
N MET A 76 12.90 -18.89 -41.04
CA MET A 76 12.66 -17.46 -40.76
C MET A 76 13.09 -17.12 -39.33
N ASN A 77 12.62 -17.87 -38.35
CA ASN A 77 12.95 -17.60 -36.95
C ASN A 77 14.44 -17.77 -36.65
N ALA A 78 15.10 -18.79 -37.23
CA ALA A 78 16.56 -18.97 -37.12
C ALA A 78 17.38 -17.83 -37.76
N GLY A 79 16.79 -17.09 -38.70
CA GLY A 79 17.39 -15.91 -39.34
C GLY A 79 17.37 -14.67 -38.44
N CYS A 80 16.60 -14.67 -37.39
CA CYS A 80 16.50 -13.54 -36.46
C CYS A 80 17.76 -13.45 -35.58
N ARG A 81 18.56 -12.42 -35.83
CA ARG A 81 19.77 -12.15 -35.05
C ARG A 81 19.54 -10.96 -34.13
N VAL A 82 19.55 -11.21 -32.83
CA VAL A 82 19.33 -10.20 -31.79
C VAL A 82 20.61 -10.08 -30.97
N TYR A 83 21.07 -8.86 -30.76
CA TYR A 83 22.08 -8.55 -29.76
C TYR A 83 21.33 -8.15 -28.47
N TYR A 84 21.19 -9.08 -27.53
CA TYR A 84 20.32 -8.94 -26.38
C TYR A 84 20.64 -7.76 -25.45
N PRO A 85 21.90 -7.31 -25.29
CA PRO A 85 22.19 -6.10 -24.51
C PRO A 85 21.49 -4.83 -25.01
N ASP A 86 21.14 -4.73 -26.31
CA ASP A 86 20.44 -3.56 -26.86
C ASP A 86 18.98 -3.51 -26.47
N ILE A 87 18.39 -4.65 -26.13
CA ILE A 87 16.98 -4.79 -25.75
C ILE A 87 16.78 -5.15 -24.27
N LEU A 88 17.87 -5.28 -23.50
CA LEU A 88 17.78 -5.43 -22.05
C LEU A 88 17.19 -4.15 -21.45
N ARG A 89 16.14 -4.27 -20.66
CA ARG A 89 15.57 -3.11 -19.96
C ARG A 89 16.61 -2.52 -19.00
N LYS A 90 16.75 -1.21 -19.00
CA LYS A 90 17.84 -0.48 -18.31
C LYS A 90 17.85 -0.71 -16.79
N GLU A 91 16.67 -0.92 -16.21
CA GLU A 91 16.47 -1.16 -14.79
C GLU A 91 16.84 -2.57 -14.34
N VAL A 92 16.98 -3.56 -15.24
CA VAL A 92 17.15 -4.97 -14.87
C VAL A 92 18.41 -5.21 -14.05
N ARG A 93 19.56 -4.77 -14.51
CA ARG A 93 20.84 -5.02 -13.79
C ARG A 93 20.81 -4.42 -12.36
N PRO A 94 20.53 -3.10 -12.17
CA PRO A 94 20.49 -2.53 -10.83
C PRO A 94 19.39 -3.17 -9.96
N LEU A 95 18.23 -3.50 -10.53
CA LEU A 95 17.15 -4.18 -9.83
C LEU A 95 17.57 -5.55 -9.28
N LEU A 96 18.17 -6.41 -10.12
CA LEU A 96 18.61 -7.74 -9.69
C LEU A 96 19.63 -7.65 -8.55
N HIS A 97 20.58 -6.71 -8.62
CA HIS A 97 21.50 -6.45 -7.52
C HIS A 97 20.79 -5.99 -6.25
N GLU A 98 19.82 -5.08 -6.37
CA GLU A 98 19.06 -4.60 -5.22
C GLU A 98 18.26 -5.73 -4.55
N LEU A 99 17.55 -6.56 -5.33
CA LEU A 99 16.81 -7.72 -4.80
C LEU A 99 17.75 -8.69 -4.06
N LYS A 100 18.95 -8.94 -4.60
CA LYS A 100 19.97 -9.76 -3.92
C LYS A 100 20.47 -9.11 -2.63
N GLN A 101 20.69 -7.81 -2.60
CA GLN A 101 21.06 -7.06 -1.38
C GLN A 101 19.94 -7.10 -0.32
N MET A 102 18.68 -7.17 -0.73
CA MET A 102 17.54 -7.39 0.17
C MET A 102 17.47 -8.82 0.71
N GLY A 103 18.35 -9.73 0.27
CA GLY A 103 18.38 -11.14 0.68
C GLY A 103 17.32 -12.00 0.01
N LEU A 104 16.74 -11.54 -1.09
CA LEU A 104 15.75 -12.29 -1.86
C LEU A 104 16.41 -13.29 -2.80
N GLN A 105 15.78 -14.44 -2.99
CA GLN A 105 16.12 -15.35 -4.07
C GLN A 105 15.53 -14.81 -5.38
N VAL A 106 16.31 -14.94 -6.45
CA VAL A 106 15.93 -14.46 -7.79
C VAL A 106 15.93 -15.64 -8.74
N ALA A 107 14.83 -15.85 -9.45
CA ALA A 107 14.71 -16.95 -10.42
C ALA A 107 14.18 -16.44 -11.76
N LEU A 108 14.47 -17.23 -12.80
CA LEU A 108 13.93 -17.08 -14.14
C LEU A 108 13.08 -18.29 -14.49
N ALA A 109 11.89 -18.06 -15.06
CA ALA A 109 10.97 -19.07 -15.55
C ALA A 109 10.39 -18.64 -16.90
N SER A 110 11.07 -18.98 -17.99
CA SER A 110 10.74 -18.54 -19.35
C SER A 110 10.25 -19.70 -20.21
N SER A 111 9.33 -19.43 -21.14
CA SER A 111 8.88 -20.37 -22.17
C SER A 111 9.95 -20.64 -23.24
N SER A 112 11.04 -19.89 -23.29
CA SER A 112 12.12 -20.02 -24.24
C SER A 112 12.98 -21.26 -24.00
N SER A 113 13.69 -21.72 -25.04
CA SER A 113 14.61 -22.86 -24.91
C SER A 113 15.78 -22.55 -23.99
N ARG A 114 16.37 -23.58 -23.40
CA ARG A 114 17.52 -23.44 -22.49
C ARG A 114 18.68 -22.69 -23.16
N GLU A 115 18.94 -22.99 -24.43
CA GLU A 115 20.02 -22.34 -25.21
C GLU A 115 19.76 -20.85 -25.37
N CYS A 116 18.53 -20.45 -25.69
CA CYS A 116 18.14 -19.05 -25.82
C CYS A 116 18.29 -18.33 -24.48
N ILE A 117 17.78 -18.90 -23.40
CA ILE A 117 17.91 -18.33 -22.05
C ILE A 117 19.39 -18.10 -21.69
N GLU A 118 20.24 -19.12 -21.82
CA GLU A 118 21.67 -18.99 -21.49
C GLU A 118 22.38 -17.96 -22.38
N GLN A 119 22.00 -17.85 -23.67
CA GLN A 119 22.52 -16.83 -24.56
C GLN A 119 22.16 -15.41 -24.09
N VAL A 120 20.87 -15.17 -23.75
CA VAL A 120 20.40 -13.88 -23.22
C VAL A 120 21.15 -13.52 -21.96
N LEU A 121 21.14 -14.41 -20.98
CA LEU A 121 21.73 -14.14 -19.65
C LEU A 121 23.24 -13.91 -19.72
N THR A 122 23.94 -14.65 -20.60
CA THR A 122 25.39 -14.51 -20.79
C THR A 122 25.76 -13.21 -21.51
N GLN A 123 25.08 -12.91 -22.63
CA GLN A 123 25.32 -11.66 -23.36
C GLN A 123 24.99 -10.42 -22.53
N CYS A 124 23.93 -10.51 -21.72
CA CYS A 124 23.54 -9.44 -20.81
C CYS A 124 24.34 -9.41 -19.51
N GLU A 125 25.27 -10.33 -19.27
CA GLU A 125 26.11 -10.42 -18.04
C GLU A 125 25.28 -10.42 -16.74
N ILE A 126 24.15 -11.14 -16.72
CA ILE A 126 23.24 -11.23 -15.55
C ILE A 126 23.04 -12.66 -15.06
N ARG A 127 23.71 -13.63 -15.68
CA ARG A 127 23.55 -15.06 -15.37
C ARG A 127 23.73 -15.39 -13.89
N GLU A 128 24.77 -14.83 -13.27
CA GLU A 128 25.17 -15.10 -11.89
C GLU A 128 24.24 -14.47 -10.84
N LEU A 129 23.31 -13.63 -11.27
CA LEU A 129 22.34 -13.01 -10.38
C LEU A 129 21.11 -13.89 -10.11
N PHE A 130 20.95 -14.98 -10.88
CA PHE A 130 19.84 -15.93 -10.75
C PHE A 130 20.24 -17.16 -9.93
N ASP A 131 19.47 -17.45 -8.88
CA ASP A 131 19.62 -18.62 -8.03
C ASP A 131 19.02 -19.89 -8.71
N CYS A 132 18.01 -19.69 -9.56
CA CYS A 132 17.34 -20.77 -10.29
C CYS A 132 16.93 -20.29 -11.69
N ILE A 133 17.11 -21.13 -12.69
CA ILE A 133 16.72 -20.86 -14.08
C ILE A 133 15.97 -22.09 -14.58
N VAL A 134 14.76 -21.89 -15.11
CA VAL A 134 13.86 -22.92 -15.60
C VAL A 134 13.41 -22.59 -17.01
N SER A 135 13.54 -23.55 -17.94
CA SER A 135 13.04 -23.46 -19.30
C SER A 135 11.70 -24.18 -19.43
N GLY A 136 10.76 -23.56 -20.11
CA GLY A 136 9.46 -24.17 -20.43
C GLY A 136 9.58 -25.42 -21.32
N HIS A 137 10.67 -25.54 -22.08
CA HIS A 137 10.97 -26.72 -22.90
C HIS A 137 11.27 -27.99 -22.06
N GLU A 138 11.45 -27.86 -20.76
CA GLU A 138 11.62 -28.99 -19.84
C GLU A 138 10.28 -29.66 -19.48
N PHE A 139 9.14 -29.06 -19.90
CA PHE A 139 7.79 -29.49 -19.57
C PHE A 139 6.99 -29.90 -20.82
N THR A 140 5.99 -30.75 -20.62
CA THR A 140 5.07 -31.15 -21.70
C THR A 140 3.98 -30.11 -21.95
N ARG A 141 3.67 -29.28 -20.96
CA ARG A 141 2.66 -28.21 -21.03
C ARG A 141 3.32 -26.88 -20.82
N SER A 142 3.02 -25.95 -21.71
CA SER A 142 3.46 -24.55 -21.62
C SER A 142 2.46 -23.70 -20.85
N LYS A 143 2.84 -22.46 -20.50
CA LYS A 143 1.93 -21.44 -19.99
C LYS A 143 0.68 -21.39 -20.90
N PRO A 144 -0.56 -21.36 -20.35
CA PRO A 144 -0.96 -20.99 -19.02
C PRO A 144 -0.94 -22.10 -17.96
N ASP A 145 -0.39 -23.29 -18.26
CA ASP A 145 -0.24 -24.31 -17.22
C ASP A 145 0.73 -23.81 -16.12
N PRO A 146 0.37 -23.93 -14.83
CA PRO A 146 1.17 -23.42 -13.73
C PRO A 146 2.45 -24.21 -13.42
N GLU A 147 2.70 -25.32 -14.13
CA GLU A 147 3.76 -26.29 -13.81
C GLU A 147 5.14 -25.63 -13.70
N ILE A 148 5.50 -24.76 -14.63
CA ILE A 148 6.80 -24.05 -14.64
C ILE A 148 7.01 -23.24 -13.36
N TYR A 149 6.00 -22.51 -12.90
CA TYR A 149 6.10 -21.69 -11.68
C TYR A 149 6.12 -22.53 -10.42
N ARG A 150 5.26 -23.55 -10.32
CA ARG A 150 5.28 -24.50 -9.20
C ARG A 150 6.63 -25.19 -9.06
N PHE A 151 7.16 -25.68 -10.17
CA PHE A 151 8.48 -26.31 -10.19
C PHE A 151 9.59 -25.32 -9.77
N THR A 152 9.53 -24.06 -10.22
CA THR A 152 10.50 -23.03 -9.81
C THR A 152 10.42 -22.76 -8.32
N MET A 153 9.21 -22.63 -7.76
CA MET A 153 8.97 -22.44 -6.33
C MET A 153 9.52 -23.60 -5.50
N ASP A 154 9.26 -24.83 -5.95
CA ASP A 154 9.75 -26.06 -5.31
C ASP A 154 11.29 -26.11 -5.32
N LYS A 155 11.92 -25.76 -6.43
CA LYS A 155 13.39 -25.64 -6.56
C LYS A 155 13.98 -24.62 -5.60
N LEU A 156 13.29 -23.50 -5.39
CA LEU A 156 13.69 -22.46 -4.42
C LEU A 156 13.38 -22.84 -2.97
N GLY A 157 12.58 -23.87 -2.73
CA GLY A 157 12.08 -24.25 -1.40
C GLY A 157 11.15 -23.19 -0.81
N ARG A 158 10.31 -22.55 -1.66
CA ARG A 158 9.40 -21.46 -1.27
C ARG A 158 7.95 -21.84 -1.47
N LYS A 159 7.10 -21.33 -0.56
CA LYS A 159 5.65 -21.43 -0.72
C LYS A 159 5.16 -20.40 -1.74
N PRO A 160 4.04 -20.64 -2.41
CA PRO A 160 3.50 -19.71 -3.42
C PRO A 160 3.33 -18.29 -2.89
N GLU A 161 2.79 -18.12 -1.70
CA GLU A 161 2.57 -16.80 -1.07
C GLU A 161 3.85 -16.05 -0.65
N GLU A 162 5.01 -16.70 -0.73
CA GLU A 162 6.33 -16.11 -0.48
C GLU A 162 7.02 -15.68 -1.78
N CYS A 163 6.37 -15.88 -2.94
CA CYS A 163 6.94 -15.64 -4.26
C CYS A 163 6.18 -14.51 -4.98
N LEU A 164 6.94 -13.53 -5.45
CA LEU A 164 6.48 -12.49 -6.37
C LEU A 164 6.85 -12.91 -7.79
N ILE A 165 5.85 -13.13 -8.66
CA ILE A 165 6.03 -13.48 -10.06
C ILE A 165 5.88 -12.23 -10.89
N VAL A 166 6.81 -11.99 -11.81
CA VAL A 166 6.80 -10.84 -12.70
C VAL A 166 6.58 -11.33 -14.13
N GLU A 167 5.49 -10.88 -14.73
CA GLU A 167 5.00 -11.32 -16.04
C GLU A 167 4.44 -10.14 -16.83
N ASP A 168 4.35 -10.28 -18.16
CA ASP A 168 3.71 -9.30 -19.04
C ASP A 168 2.52 -9.90 -19.81
N SER A 169 2.61 -11.18 -20.18
CA SER A 169 1.70 -11.84 -21.12
C SER A 169 0.43 -12.37 -20.46
N THR A 170 -0.64 -12.51 -21.25
CA THR A 170 -1.91 -13.13 -20.81
C THR A 170 -1.69 -14.53 -20.24
N TYR A 171 -0.97 -15.39 -20.96
CA TYR A 171 -0.76 -16.77 -20.54
C TYR A 171 0.17 -16.91 -19.35
N GLY A 172 1.17 -16.06 -19.27
CA GLY A 172 2.10 -16.02 -18.15
C GLY A 172 1.44 -15.56 -16.84
N VAL A 173 0.62 -14.51 -16.91
CA VAL A 173 -0.19 -14.03 -15.78
C VAL A 173 -1.14 -15.13 -15.30
N GLN A 174 -1.83 -15.82 -16.20
CA GLN A 174 -2.72 -16.95 -15.84
C GLN A 174 -1.94 -18.07 -15.17
N ALA A 175 -0.77 -18.45 -15.71
CA ALA A 175 0.08 -19.49 -15.14
C ALA A 175 0.56 -19.14 -13.73
N GLY A 176 1.05 -17.91 -13.52
CA GLY A 176 1.52 -17.42 -12.23
C GLY A 176 0.41 -17.40 -11.18
N THR A 177 -0.77 -16.92 -11.56
CA THR A 177 -1.96 -16.89 -10.68
C THR A 177 -2.43 -18.30 -10.34
N ALA A 178 -2.48 -19.21 -11.32
CA ALA A 178 -2.85 -20.62 -11.09
C ALA A 178 -1.80 -21.37 -10.25
N ALA A 179 -0.55 -20.92 -10.23
CA ALA A 179 0.49 -21.43 -9.34
C ALA A 179 0.31 -20.96 -7.89
N GLY A 180 -0.49 -19.92 -7.64
CA GLY A 180 -0.77 -19.36 -6.32
C GLY A 180 0.24 -18.31 -5.84
N GLY A 181 1.15 -17.84 -6.70
CA GLY A 181 2.06 -16.75 -6.40
C GLY A 181 1.39 -15.39 -6.43
N VAL A 182 2.06 -14.38 -5.87
CA VAL A 182 1.66 -12.97 -6.05
C VAL A 182 2.16 -12.51 -7.42
N VAL A 183 1.25 -12.20 -8.34
CA VAL A 183 1.61 -11.83 -9.71
C VAL A 183 1.62 -10.33 -9.89
N ALA A 184 2.76 -9.77 -10.29
CA ALA A 184 2.93 -8.41 -10.75
C ALA A 184 3.01 -8.40 -12.28
N ALA A 185 1.95 -7.95 -12.93
CA ALA A 185 1.87 -7.84 -14.38
C ALA A 185 2.49 -6.51 -14.83
N LEU A 186 3.57 -6.60 -15.60
CA LEU A 186 4.19 -5.43 -16.26
C LEU A 186 3.32 -5.03 -17.44
N ARG A 187 2.82 -3.78 -17.41
CA ARG A 187 1.98 -3.25 -18.47
C ARG A 187 2.80 -2.97 -19.74
N ASP A 188 2.22 -3.35 -20.87
CA ASP A 188 2.68 -2.95 -22.17
C ASP A 188 1.49 -2.56 -23.05
N GLU A 189 1.29 -1.27 -23.23
CA GLU A 189 0.16 -0.73 -24.00
C GLU A 189 0.28 -0.99 -25.51
N ARG A 190 1.44 -1.46 -25.99
CA ARG A 190 1.65 -1.79 -27.39
C ARG A 190 0.89 -3.04 -27.82
N PHE A 191 0.56 -3.93 -26.85
CA PHE A 191 -0.07 -5.21 -27.10
C PHE A 191 -1.35 -5.38 -26.29
N PRO A 192 -2.38 -6.05 -26.83
CA PRO A 192 -3.66 -6.23 -26.17
C PRO A 192 -3.65 -7.41 -25.18
N PHE A 193 -2.77 -7.37 -24.18
CA PHE A 193 -2.70 -8.42 -23.15
C PHE A 193 -3.87 -8.36 -22.18
N ASP A 194 -4.46 -9.51 -21.91
CA ASP A 194 -5.41 -9.67 -20.80
C ASP A 194 -4.64 -10.03 -19.53
N GLN A 195 -4.47 -9.06 -18.67
CA GLN A 195 -3.74 -9.17 -17.40
C GLN A 195 -4.66 -9.13 -16.16
N HIS A 196 -6.00 -9.27 -16.34
CA HIS A 196 -6.99 -9.12 -15.24
C HIS A 196 -6.79 -10.12 -14.10
N ALA A 197 -6.17 -11.28 -14.35
CA ALA A 197 -5.90 -12.28 -13.33
C ALA A 197 -4.75 -11.90 -12.38
N ALA A 198 -3.93 -10.89 -12.71
CA ALA A 198 -2.85 -10.43 -11.85
C ALA A 198 -3.39 -9.65 -10.65
N GLN A 199 -2.76 -9.86 -9.49
CA GLN A 199 -3.07 -9.11 -8.26
C GLN A 199 -2.51 -7.68 -8.33
N LEU A 200 -1.39 -7.49 -9.04
CA LEU A 200 -0.69 -6.21 -9.15
C LEU A 200 -0.42 -5.89 -10.62
N HIS A 201 -0.55 -4.61 -10.98
CA HIS A 201 -0.16 -4.11 -12.28
C HIS A 201 0.92 -3.06 -12.07
N ILE A 202 2.08 -3.24 -12.68
CA ILE A 202 3.23 -2.33 -12.58
C ILE A 202 3.53 -1.69 -13.93
N ASP A 203 4.00 -0.46 -13.90
CA ASP A 203 4.40 0.28 -15.09
C ASP A 203 5.93 0.25 -15.28
N SER A 204 6.67 -0.13 -14.24
CA SER A 204 8.13 -0.27 -14.23
C SER A 204 8.60 -1.36 -13.27
N LEU A 205 9.65 -2.06 -13.64
CA LEU A 205 10.31 -3.03 -12.77
C LEU A 205 10.92 -2.37 -11.50
N ALA A 206 11.14 -1.06 -11.51
CA ALA A 206 11.61 -0.29 -10.36
C ALA A 206 10.64 -0.29 -9.16
N GLU A 207 9.39 -0.72 -9.36
CA GLU A 207 8.40 -0.88 -8.27
C GLU A 207 8.62 -2.16 -7.43
N LEU A 208 9.32 -3.16 -7.98
CA LEU A 208 9.45 -4.48 -7.36
C LEU A 208 10.12 -4.49 -5.98
N PRO A 209 11.16 -3.69 -5.69
CA PRO A 209 11.76 -3.65 -4.35
C PRO A 209 10.74 -3.28 -3.26
N ALA A 210 9.92 -2.25 -3.52
CA ALA A 210 8.88 -1.83 -2.58
C ALA A 210 7.78 -2.90 -2.44
N LEU A 211 7.32 -3.47 -3.55
CA LEU A 211 6.33 -4.56 -3.53
C LEU A 211 6.83 -5.76 -2.74
N ALA A 212 8.08 -6.18 -2.94
CA ALA A 212 8.68 -7.30 -2.22
C ALA A 212 8.83 -6.98 -0.72
N ALA A 213 9.31 -5.79 -0.37
CA ALA A 213 9.45 -5.34 1.02
C ALA A 213 8.11 -5.22 1.75
N CYS A 214 7.06 -4.84 1.01
CA CYS A 214 5.69 -4.72 1.51
C CYS A 214 4.89 -6.03 1.45
N GLY A 215 5.54 -7.18 1.24
CA GLY A 215 4.87 -8.49 1.23
C GLY A 215 3.90 -8.68 0.06
N GLY A 216 4.20 -8.10 -1.10
CA GLY A 216 3.35 -8.15 -2.29
C GLY A 216 2.18 -7.16 -2.26
N LYS A 217 2.23 -6.13 -1.44
CA LYS A 217 1.18 -5.10 -1.34
C LYS A 217 1.66 -3.78 -1.97
N ARG A 218 0.79 -3.14 -2.73
CA ARG A 218 1.01 -1.78 -3.24
C ARG A 218 0.46 -0.77 -2.24
N ILE A 219 1.32 0.03 -1.64
CA ILE A 219 0.91 1.07 -0.71
C ILE A 219 0.55 2.34 -1.49
N ARG A 220 -0.69 2.82 -1.29
CA ARG A 220 -1.25 4.01 -1.93
C ARG A 220 -1.62 5.11 -0.95
N ALA A 221 -1.78 4.76 0.33
CA ALA A 221 -2.06 5.72 1.38
C ALA A 221 -1.31 5.37 2.67
N ALA A 222 -0.86 6.38 3.39
CA ALA A 222 -0.18 6.26 4.68
C ALA A 222 -0.92 7.08 5.74
N PHE A 223 -1.20 6.45 6.88
CA PHE A 223 -1.91 7.05 8.01
C PHE A 223 -0.96 7.16 9.20
N PHE A 224 -0.88 8.34 9.77
CA PHE A 224 0.04 8.63 10.87
C PHE A 224 -0.73 9.15 12.08
N ASP A 225 -0.53 8.52 13.23
CA ASP A 225 -0.85 9.18 14.49
C ASP A 225 0.09 10.38 14.71
N VAL A 226 -0.26 11.29 15.60
CA VAL A 226 0.49 12.53 15.85
C VAL A 226 1.39 12.38 17.06
N ASP A 227 0.82 12.20 18.25
CA ASP A 227 1.54 12.23 19.52
C ASP A 227 2.29 10.91 19.77
N GLY A 228 3.62 10.97 19.91
CA GLY A 228 4.45 9.77 20.03
C GLY A 228 4.75 9.08 18.70
N THR A 229 4.22 9.60 17.61
CA THR A 229 4.43 9.07 16.24
C THR A 229 5.08 10.09 15.32
N LEU A 230 4.41 11.21 14.98
CA LEU A 230 4.98 12.31 14.19
C LEU A 230 5.76 13.30 15.05
N ILE A 231 5.35 13.47 16.30
CA ILE A 231 5.97 14.38 17.28
C ILE A 231 6.25 13.64 18.59
N THR A 232 7.22 14.16 19.33
CA THR A 232 7.57 13.59 20.66
C THR A 232 6.51 13.91 21.70
N VAL A 233 6.27 12.98 22.63
CA VAL A 233 5.35 13.19 23.76
C VAL A 233 5.94 14.23 24.70
N GLY A 234 5.11 15.20 25.17
CA GLY A 234 5.47 16.21 26.16
C GLY A 234 6.38 17.35 25.67
N GLY A 235 6.97 17.24 24.48
CA GLY A 235 7.80 18.30 23.88
C GLY A 235 7.23 18.85 22.58
N HIS A 236 6.24 18.20 22.03
CA HIS A 236 5.59 18.48 20.74
C HIS A 236 6.60 18.81 19.63
N ARG A 237 7.76 18.14 19.65
CA ARG A 237 8.83 18.36 18.67
C ARG A 237 8.78 17.32 17.58
N MET A 238 8.67 17.78 16.34
CA MET A 238 8.80 16.91 15.17
C MET A 238 10.28 16.63 14.90
N PRO A 239 10.70 15.36 14.80
CA PRO A 239 12.06 15.00 14.40
C PRO A 239 12.39 15.50 12.99
N PRO A 240 13.66 15.81 12.69
CA PRO A 240 14.04 16.43 11.41
C PRO A 240 13.85 15.53 10.19
N GLY A 241 13.84 14.21 10.37
CA GLY A 241 13.63 13.24 9.30
C GLY A 241 12.18 13.06 8.87
N VAL A 242 11.20 13.46 9.69
CA VAL A 242 9.78 13.19 9.44
C VAL A 242 9.27 13.94 8.19
N ALA A 243 9.38 15.27 8.13
CA ALA A 243 8.86 16.03 6.99
C ALA A 243 9.49 15.62 5.65
N PRO A 244 10.84 15.46 5.54
CA PRO A 244 11.46 14.95 4.32
C PRO A 244 10.95 13.55 3.91
N ALA A 245 10.72 12.65 4.88
CA ALA A 245 10.23 11.30 4.61
C ALA A 245 8.79 11.31 4.04
N LEU A 246 7.89 12.07 4.65
CA LEU A 246 6.51 12.21 4.17
C LEU A 246 6.46 12.85 2.77
N GLN A 247 7.25 13.90 2.54
CA GLN A 247 7.37 14.52 1.21
C GLN A 247 7.93 13.54 0.16
N ALA A 248 8.90 12.70 0.54
CA ALA A 248 9.42 11.67 -0.36
C ALA A 248 8.37 10.61 -0.70
N LEU A 249 7.55 10.23 0.27
CA LEU A 249 6.43 9.32 0.10
C LEU A 249 5.38 9.90 -0.87
N GLN A 250 5.00 11.17 -0.68
CA GLN A 250 4.07 11.87 -1.58
C GLN A 250 4.59 12.00 -3.02
N ARG A 251 5.90 12.26 -3.19
CA ARG A 251 6.51 12.29 -4.54
C ARG A 251 6.41 10.95 -5.28
N ARG A 252 6.21 9.85 -4.56
CA ARG A 252 5.94 8.51 -5.14
C ARG A 252 4.45 8.22 -5.32
N GLY A 253 3.59 9.22 -5.13
CA GLY A 253 2.15 9.10 -5.34
C GLY A 253 1.38 8.46 -4.19
N VAL A 254 2.02 8.28 -3.02
CA VAL A 254 1.33 7.80 -1.81
C VAL A 254 0.70 8.98 -1.09
N GLN A 255 -0.60 8.92 -0.86
CA GLN A 255 -1.34 9.94 -0.12
C GLN A 255 -1.03 9.86 1.38
N VAL A 256 -0.92 11.00 2.04
CA VAL A 256 -0.54 11.11 3.45
C VAL A 256 -1.70 11.66 4.26
N PHE A 257 -2.07 10.95 5.32
CA PHE A 257 -3.20 11.26 6.19
C PHE A 257 -2.77 11.31 7.66
N LEU A 258 -3.33 12.25 8.42
CA LEU A 258 -3.28 12.20 9.88
C LEU A 258 -4.39 11.28 10.40
N CYS A 259 -4.13 10.66 11.55
CA CYS A 259 -5.10 9.81 12.24
C CYS A 259 -4.97 9.98 13.76
N THR A 260 -5.59 11.03 14.34
CA THR A 260 -5.29 11.55 15.67
C THR A 260 -6.51 11.70 16.57
N GLY A 261 -6.25 11.72 17.87
CA GLY A 261 -7.23 12.15 18.87
C GLY A 261 -7.43 13.67 18.95
N ARG A 262 -6.48 14.44 18.40
CA ARG A 262 -6.50 15.91 18.46
C ARG A 262 -7.57 16.52 17.59
N HIS A 263 -7.94 17.76 17.93
CA HIS A 263 -8.71 18.67 17.08
C HIS A 263 -7.81 19.33 16.04
N ALA A 264 -8.36 19.68 14.87
CA ALA A 264 -7.60 20.35 13.80
C ALA A 264 -6.98 21.67 14.27
N LEU A 265 -7.72 22.48 15.06
CA LEU A 265 -7.26 23.76 15.58
C LEU A 265 -6.02 23.63 16.48
N GLU A 266 -5.92 22.57 17.28
CA GLU A 266 -4.74 22.36 18.14
C GLU A 266 -3.48 22.16 17.29
N ILE A 267 -3.59 21.40 16.20
CA ILE A 267 -2.47 21.15 15.28
C ILE A 267 -2.04 22.43 14.55
N GLU A 268 -3.03 23.23 14.13
CA GLU A 268 -2.80 24.46 13.36
C GLU A 268 -2.28 25.60 14.25
N GLU A 269 -2.92 25.87 15.40
CA GLU A 269 -2.58 26.99 16.30
C GLU A 269 -1.20 26.79 16.94
N GLU A 270 -0.84 25.54 17.29
CA GLU A 270 0.47 25.22 17.86
C GLU A 270 1.54 24.97 16.79
N ASN A 271 1.18 25.03 15.50
CA ASN A 271 2.09 24.71 14.37
C ASN A 271 2.87 23.42 14.59
N MET A 272 2.16 22.36 15.03
CA MET A 272 2.77 21.08 15.44
C MET A 272 3.51 20.36 14.33
N LEU A 273 3.08 20.52 13.07
CA LEU A 273 3.56 19.79 11.90
C LEU A 273 4.14 20.73 10.83
N PRO A 274 5.18 21.50 11.14
CA PRO A 274 5.74 22.48 10.21
C PRO A 274 6.32 21.78 8.97
N GLY A 275 5.94 22.28 7.78
CA GLY A 275 6.42 21.75 6.50
C GLY A 275 5.78 20.46 6.03
N ILE A 276 4.77 19.94 6.73
CA ILE A 276 3.96 18.82 6.32
C ILE A 276 2.65 19.32 5.70
N THR A 277 2.35 18.84 4.49
CA THR A 277 1.04 18.97 3.86
C THR A 277 0.41 17.59 3.83
N VAL A 278 -0.85 17.48 4.26
CA VAL A 278 -1.59 16.20 4.26
C VAL A 278 -2.75 16.24 3.27
N ASP A 279 -3.07 15.09 2.70
CA ASP A 279 -4.18 14.94 1.76
C ASP A 279 -5.54 14.94 2.47
N GLY A 280 -5.53 14.59 3.76
CA GLY A 280 -6.71 14.58 4.62
C GLY A 280 -6.38 14.14 6.03
N ALA A 281 -7.41 14.01 6.87
CA ALA A 281 -7.23 13.63 8.26
C ALA A 281 -8.45 12.94 8.87
N VAL A 282 -8.16 12.12 9.86
CA VAL A 282 -9.08 11.52 10.82
C VAL A 282 -8.84 12.20 12.16
N TYR A 283 -9.70 13.11 12.55
CA TYR A 283 -9.61 13.90 13.78
C TYR A 283 -10.48 13.32 14.90
N MET A 284 -10.15 13.69 16.15
CA MET A 284 -10.95 13.36 17.34
C MET A 284 -11.29 11.85 17.39
N ASN A 285 -10.25 11.00 17.20
CA ASN A 285 -10.40 9.54 17.21
C ASN A 285 -11.49 9.02 16.23
N GLY A 286 -11.57 9.62 15.03
CA GLY A 286 -12.49 9.19 13.98
C GLY A 286 -13.89 9.79 14.04
N GLN A 287 -14.09 10.83 14.85
CA GLN A 287 -15.39 11.51 14.91
C GLN A 287 -15.59 12.46 13.71
N LEU A 288 -14.49 12.98 13.15
CA LEU A 288 -14.50 13.84 11.97
C LEU A 288 -13.40 13.42 10.99
N CYS A 289 -13.79 13.08 9.77
CA CYS A 289 -12.86 12.68 8.71
C CYS A 289 -12.95 13.64 7.53
N VAL A 290 -11.81 14.14 7.11
CA VAL A 290 -11.71 15.22 6.10
C VAL A 290 -10.76 14.77 4.98
N LEU A 291 -11.17 14.96 3.73
CA LEU A 291 -10.36 14.78 2.54
C LEU A 291 -10.32 16.10 1.77
N GLN A 292 -9.13 16.68 1.57
CA GLN A 292 -8.96 17.96 0.85
C GLN A 292 -9.92 19.06 1.34
N GLY A 293 -10.12 19.17 2.66
CA GLY A 293 -11.00 20.16 3.30
C GLY A 293 -12.49 19.80 3.30
N GLN A 294 -12.90 18.73 2.62
CA GLN A 294 -14.29 18.27 2.58
C GLN A 294 -14.53 17.16 3.61
N ILE A 295 -15.66 17.22 4.32
CA ILE A 295 -16.05 16.16 5.25
C ILE A 295 -16.49 14.93 4.45
N VAL A 296 -15.83 13.79 4.67
CA VAL A 296 -16.20 12.50 4.06
C VAL A 296 -16.96 11.59 5.04
N ARG A 297 -16.74 11.79 6.34
CA ARG A 297 -17.44 11.09 7.42
C ARG A 297 -17.49 11.96 8.66
N GLU A 298 -18.61 11.91 9.37
CA GLU A 298 -18.74 12.52 10.69
C GLU A 298 -19.64 11.68 11.60
N THR A 299 -19.35 11.67 12.89
CA THR A 299 -20.09 10.95 13.91
C THR A 299 -20.28 11.81 15.15
N PRO A 300 -21.11 12.88 15.07
CA PRO A 300 -21.39 13.72 16.21
C PRO A 300 -22.08 12.95 17.32
N ILE A 301 -21.92 13.40 18.56
CA ILE A 301 -22.62 12.87 19.71
C ILE A 301 -24.13 13.09 19.52
N PRO A 302 -24.99 12.08 19.73
CA PRO A 302 -26.42 12.23 19.55
C PRO A 302 -27.04 13.29 20.45
N ALA A 303 -28.03 14.04 19.94
CA ALA A 303 -28.69 15.13 20.67
C ALA A 303 -29.27 14.69 22.03
N GLY A 304 -29.80 13.46 22.12
CA GLY A 304 -30.30 12.90 23.38
C GLY A 304 -29.20 12.74 24.44
N ASP A 305 -28.01 12.25 24.02
CA ASP A 305 -26.86 12.11 24.91
C ASP A 305 -26.29 13.50 25.30
N LEU A 306 -26.29 14.48 24.39
CA LEU A 306 -25.92 15.87 24.73
C LEU A 306 -26.88 16.53 25.72
N SER A 307 -28.18 16.24 25.61
CA SER A 307 -29.19 16.71 26.61
C SER A 307 -28.95 16.10 28.00
N ALA A 308 -28.61 14.80 28.04
CA ALA A 308 -28.25 14.12 29.29
C ALA A 308 -26.94 14.68 29.89
N LEU A 309 -25.92 14.92 29.04
CA LEU A 309 -24.68 15.57 29.47
C LEU A 309 -24.93 16.96 30.07
N LYS A 310 -25.74 17.78 29.41
CA LYS A 310 -26.08 19.12 29.93
C LYS A 310 -26.68 19.05 31.33
N GLN A 311 -27.65 18.16 31.58
CA GLN A 311 -28.25 17.94 32.90
C GLN A 311 -27.21 17.45 33.91
N PHE A 312 -26.36 16.52 33.52
CA PHE A 312 -25.29 16.02 34.39
C PHE A 312 -24.32 17.14 34.81
N LEU A 313 -23.83 17.95 33.86
CA LEU A 313 -22.91 19.06 34.13
C LEU A 313 -23.53 20.10 35.09
N GLN A 314 -24.82 20.42 34.90
CA GLN A 314 -25.53 21.32 35.79
C GLN A 314 -25.68 20.75 37.22
N LYS A 315 -26.04 19.46 37.34
CA LYS A 315 -26.21 18.78 38.63
C LYS A 315 -24.88 18.66 39.40
N LYS A 316 -23.79 18.33 38.71
CA LYS A 316 -22.47 18.10 39.32
C LYS A 316 -21.62 19.36 39.42
N ASN A 317 -22.02 20.44 38.77
CA ASN A 317 -21.22 21.69 38.65
C ASN A 317 -19.77 21.42 38.22
N CYS A 318 -19.59 20.56 37.22
CA CYS A 318 -18.27 20.21 36.69
C CYS A 318 -18.01 20.87 35.34
N SER A 319 -16.72 21.10 35.04
CA SER A 319 -16.26 21.68 33.81
C SER A 319 -16.19 20.62 32.69
N CYS A 320 -16.35 21.08 31.46
CA CYS A 320 -16.27 20.25 30.25
C CYS A 320 -15.82 21.11 29.07
N ILE A 321 -14.93 20.59 28.23
CA ILE A 321 -14.59 21.18 26.94
C ILE A 321 -15.41 20.53 25.86
N PHE A 322 -15.91 21.31 24.91
CA PHE A 322 -16.72 20.87 23.78
C PHE A 322 -15.97 21.12 22.46
N LEU A 323 -15.91 20.11 21.60
CA LEU A 323 -15.23 20.16 20.32
C LEU A 323 -16.27 20.08 19.19
N GLU A 324 -16.44 21.21 18.51
CA GLU A 324 -17.17 21.32 17.24
C GLU A 324 -16.16 21.18 16.07
N LYS A 325 -16.58 21.31 14.84
CA LYS A 325 -15.70 21.23 13.66
C LYS A 325 -14.62 22.34 13.66
N ASP A 326 -14.99 23.55 14.02
CA ASP A 326 -14.21 24.76 13.82
C ASP A 326 -13.99 25.59 15.10
N ARG A 327 -14.30 25.00 16.25
CA ARG A 327 -14.13 25.66 17.53
C ARG A 327 -14.08 24.70 18.71
N MET A 328 -13.39 25.17 19.76
CA MET A 328 -13.34 24.55 21.08
C MET A 328 -13.75 25.58 22.13
N TYR A 329 -14.51 25.14 23.15
CA TYR A 329 -14.93 26.02 24.23
C TYR A 329 -15.29 25.22 25.48
N ALA A 330 -15.32 25.87 26.64
CA ALA A 330 -15.74 25.28 27.91
C ALA A 330 -17.11 25.79 28.34
N ASN A 331 -17.85 25.02 29.16
CA ASN A 331 -19.06 25.51 29.85
C ASN A 331 -18.72 26.37 31.05
N CYS A 332 -17.70 26.03 31.80
CA CYS A 332 -17.15 26.78 32.94
C CYS A 332 -15.70 26.35 33.15
N VAL A 333 -14.99 27.03 34.03
CA VAL A 333 -13.63 26.65 34.46
C VAL A 333 -13.67 26.27 35.92
N ASP A 334 -13.10 25.14 36.28
CA ASP A 334 -12.91 24.71 37.66
C ASP A 334 -11.44 24.26 37.91
N ALA A 335 -11.10 24.01 39.16
CA ALA A 335 -9.75 23.64 39.55
C ALA A 335 -9.25 22.32 38.88
N ARG A 336 -10.15 21.38 38.55
CA ARG A 336 -9.79 20.14 37.86
C ARG A 336 -9.30 20.46 36.44
N MET A 337 -10.03 21.27 35.70
CA MET A 337 -9.66 21.71 34.36
C MET A 337 -8.33 22.47 34.38
N GLU A 338 -8.15 23.42 35.29
CA GLU A 338 -6.91 24.19 35.38
C GLU A 338 -5.69 23.27 35.62
N VAL A 339 -5.83 22.30 36.54
CA VAL A 339 -4.74 21.36 36.87
C VAL A 339 -4.41 20.45 35.68
N GLU A 340 -5.41 19.85 35.05
CA GLU A 340 -5.18 18.91 33.95
C GLU A 340 -4.66 19.62 32.69
N GLN A 341 -5.18 20.81 32.35
CA GLN A 341 -4.66 21.62 31.23
C GLN A 341 -3.22 22.08 31.47
N ALA A 342 -2.88 22.44 32.70
CA ALA A 342 -1.51 22.80 33.06
C ALA A 342 -0.53 21.63 32.91
N LYS A 343 -0.95 20.40 33.26
CA LYS A 343 -0.12 19.18 33.09
C LYS A 343 0.29 18.94 31.64
N ILE A 344 -0.62 19.19 30.70
CA ILE A 344 -0.40 18.98 29.26
C ILE A 344 0.08 20.22 28.51
N GLY A 345 0.20 21.38 29.23
CA GLY A 345 0.70 22.62 28.67
C GLY A 345 -0.24 23.31 27.68
N THR A 346 -1.55 23.01 27.71
CA THR A 346 -2.56 23.62 26.82
C THR A 346 -3.32 24.74 27.53
N ALA A 347 -3.77 25.73 26.75
CA ALA A 347 -4.58 26.83 27.28
C ALA A 347 -6.02 26.38 27.60
N VAL A 348 -6.60 26.95 28.67
CA VAL A 348 -8.01 26.78 28.98
C VAL A 348 -8.86 27.49 27.92
N PRO A 349 -9.78 26.77 27.22
CA PRO A 349 -10.60 27.38 26.19
C PRO A 349 -11.57 28.44 26.74
N ALA A 350 -12.04 29.36 25.87
CA ALA A 350 -13.01 30.37 26.21
C ALA A 350 -14.35 29.74 26.69
N VAL A 351 -14.93 30.34 27.72
CA VAL A 351 -16.24 29.90 28.25
C VAL A 351 -17.38 30.35 27.33
N ARG A 352 -18.33 29.44 27.03
CA ARG A 352 -19.54 29.74 26.26
C ARG A 352 -20.77 29.13 26.93
N ASP A 353 -21.91 29.78 26.70
CA ASP A 353 -23.21 29.20 27.09
C ASP A 353 -23.51 27.89 26.34
N ILE A 354 -24.05 26.93 27.08
CA ILE A 354 -24.41 25.60 26.57
C ILE A 354 -25.93 25.35 26.66
N SER A 355 -26.75 26.40 26.76
CA SER A 355 -28.21 26.26 26.89
C SER A 355 -28.85 25.52 25.69
N ASP A 356 -28.27 25.64 24.50
CA ASP A 356 -28.71 25.04 23.24
C ASP A 356 -27.83 23.83 22.79
N LEU A 357 -27.10 23.20 23.73
CA LEU A 357 -26.11 22.16 23.44
C LEU A 357 -26.64 21.02 22.55
N GLU A 358 -27.87 20.59 22.77
CA GLU A 358 -28.54 19.52 22.04
C GLU A 358 -28.78 19.82 20.55
N ASN A 359 -28.67 21.10 20.15
CA ASN A 359 -28.82 21.55 18.77
C ASN A 359 -27.47 21.74 18.05
N ARG A 360 -26.35 21.53 18.76
CA ARG A 360 -25.00 21.70 18.22
C ARG A 360 -24.44 20.39 17.67
N ARG A 361 -23.51 20.50 16.75
CA ARG A 361 -22.75 19.34 16.23
C ARG A 361 -21.47 19.19 17.04
N ILE A 362 -21.54 18.44 18.11
CA ILE A 362 -20.42 18.14 19.00
C ILE A 362 -19.85 16.78 18.63
N TYR A 363 -18.55 16.73 18.34
CA TYR A 363 -17.85 15.50 17.94
C TYR A 363 -17.19 14.79 19.12
N GLN A 364 -16.64 15.57 20.05
CA GLN A 364 -16.00 15.08 21.26
C GLN A 364 -16.28 16.06 22.39
N VAL A 365 -16.35 15.57 23.60
CA VAL A 365 -16.35 16.38 24.80
C VAL A 365 -15.29 15.86 25.77
N ILE A 366 -14.73 16.75 26.57
CA ILE A 366 -13.71 16.45 27.56
C ILE A 366 -14.25 16.86 28.94
N PRO A 367 -15.08 16.02 29.59
CA PRO A 367 -15.53 16.28 30.94
C PRO A 367 -14.42 16.04 31.96
N PHE A 368 -14.30 16.94 32.94
CA PHE A 368 -13.35 16.81 34.04
C PHE A 368 -14.03 16.07 35.22
N VAL A 369 -13.99 14.75 35.17
CA VAL A 369 -14.72 13.83 36.04
C VAL A 369 -13.83 12.74 36.62
N ASN A 370 -14.11 12.28 37.84
CA ASN A 370 -13.50 11.08 38.40
C ASN A 370 -14.15 9.79 37.87
N GLU A 371 -13.70 8.61 38.30
CA GLU A 371 -14.17 7.31 37.79
C GLU A 371 -15.65 7.08 38.09
N GLU A 372 -16.15 7.44 39.30
CA GLU A 372 -17.56 7.27 39.65
C GLU A 372 -18.47 8.16 38.81
N GLU A 373 -18.04 9.40 38.58
CA GLU A 373 -18.74 10.36 37.73
C GLU A 373 -18.72 9.92 36.25
N GLU A 374 -17.65 9.33 35.79
CA GLU A 374 -17.55 8.74 34.44
C GLU A 374 -18.53 7.59 34.25
N GLU A 375 -18.62 6.67 35.21
CA GLU A 375 -19.60 5.58 35.17
C GLU A 375 -21.04 6.09 35.16
N GLU A 376 -21.36 7.14 35.97
CA GLU A 376 -22.67 7.78 35.96
C GLU A 376 -22.96 8.39 34.58
N LEU A 377 -21.99 9.07 34.03
CA LEU A 377 -22.11 9.71 32.72
C LEU A 377 -22.33 8.70 31.58
N LEU A 378 -21.57 7.60 31.54
CA LEU A 378 -21.73 6.54 30.52
C LEU A 378 -23.12 5.85 30.62
N ARG A 379 -23.70 5.74 31.81
CA ARG A 379 -25.08 5.22 31.97
C ARG A 379 -26.11 6.19 31.36
N LEU A 380 -25.87 7.48 31.41
CA LEU A 380 -26.72 8.52 30.84
C LEU A 380 -26.55 8.72 29.35
N MET A 381 -25.38 8.35 28.82
CA MET A 381 -24.97 8.53 27.41
C MET A 381 -24.66 7.17 26.74
N PRO A 382 -25.67 6.31 26.50
CA PRO A 382 -25.44 4.92 26.05
C PRO A 382 -24.81 4.78 24.68
N HIS A 383 -24.88 5.82 23.84
CA HIS A 383 -24.27 5.84 22.50
C HIS A 383 -22.83 6.35 22.51
N CYS A 384 -22.31 6.73 23.68
CA CYS A 384 -20.95 7.23 23.85
C CYS A 384 -20.03 6.21 24.52
N ARG A 385 -18.74 6.45 24.37
CA ARG A 385 -17.64 5.77 25.07
C ARG A 385 -16.66 6.80 25.60
N THR A 386 -15.88 6.42 26.60
CA THR A 386 -14.81 7.27 27.14
C THR A 386 -13.46 6.67 26.87
N LYS A 387 -12.46 7.52 26.89
CA LYS A 387 -11.04 7.18 27.00
C LYS A 387 -10.42 8.07 28.08
N ARG A 388 -10.03 7.49 29.22
CA ARG A 388 -9.37 8.20 30.32
C ARG A 388 -7.90 8.41 29.97
N TRP A 389 -7.39 9.62 30.21
CA TRP A 389 -5.99 9.98 30.02
C TRP A 389 -5.38 10.76 31.18
N GLY A 390 -6.16 11.10 32.19
CA GLY A 390 -5.72 11.71 33.43
C GLY A 390 -6.59 11.28 34.62
N ASP A 391 -6.20 11.69 35.83
CA ASP A 391 -6.89 11.30 37.06
C ASP A 391 -8.33 11.82 37.13
N ALA A 392 -8.54 13.01 36.59
CA ALA A 392 -9.83 13.70 36.63
C ALA A 392 -10.34 14.09 35.23
N VAL A 393 -9.93 13.42 34.16
CA VAL A 393 -10.28 13.81 32.78
C VAL A 393 -10.42 12.62 31.86
N VAL A 394 -11.43 12.69 30.98
CA VAL A 394 -11.69 11.67 29.96
C VAL A 394 -12.05 12.37 28.65
N ASP A 395 -11.70 11.75 27.53
CA ASP A 395 -12.34 11.99 26.24
C ASP A 395 -13.66 11.21 26.20
N LEU A 396 -14.76 11.86 25.86
CA LEU A 396 -16.05 11.24 25.64
C LEU A 396 -16.52 11.51 24.22
N MET A 397 -16.84 10.45 23.49
CA MET A 397 -17.13 10.50 22.07
C MET A 397 -18.16 9.44 21.66
N SER A 398 -18.75 9.59 20.48
CA SER A 398 -19.67 8.58 19.93
C SER A 398 -18.97 7.21 19.75
N ARG A 399 -19.68 6.12 20.10
CA ARG A 399 -19.23 4.75 19.84
C ARG A 399 -19.08 4.42 18.36
N SER A 400 -19.76 5.17 17.48
CA SER A 400 -19.71 4.99 16.05
C SER A 400 -18.42 5.54 15.39
N GLY A 401 -17.62 6.31 16.13
CA GLY A 401 -16.29 6.75 15.70
C GLY A 401 -15.28 5.63 15.78
N GLY A 402 -14.02 5.99 15.65
CA GLY A 402 -12.87 5.08 15.68
C GLY A 402 -11.90 5.44 14.57
N LYS A 403 -10.60 5.40 14.84
CA LYS A 403 -9.56 5.67 13.83
C LYS A 403 -9.74 4.74 12.64
N GLU A 404 -10.02 3.46 12.89
CA GLU A 404 -10.25 2.42 11.88
C GLU A 404 -11.45 2.74 10.97
N ASN A 405 -12.53 3.30 11.51
CA ASN A 405 -13.71 3.69 10.74
C ASN A 405 -13.44 4.93 9.88
N GLY A 406 -12.61 5.85 10.38
CA GLY A 406 -12.13 6.99 9.62
C GLY A 406 -11.26 6.57 8.43
N ILE A 407 -10.32 5.64 8.64
CA ILE A 407 -9.48 5.07 7.58
C ILE A 407 -10.33 4.40 6.50
N ARG A 408 -11.31 3.56 6.88
CA ARG A 408 -12.24 2.93 5.92
C ARG A 408 -12.98 3.98 5.07
N ALA A 409 -13.44 5.06 5.70
CA ALA A 409 -14.15 6.12 4.98
C ALA A 409 -13.24 6.86 3.99
N LEU A 410 -12.02 7.18 4.39
CA LEU A 410 -11.04 7.83 3.51
C LEU A 410 -10.61 6.90 2.37
N CYS A 411 -10.31 5.63 2.65
CA CYS A 411 -10.01 4.63 1.62
C CYS A 411 -11.13 4.53 0.58
N ALA A 412 -12.38 4.43 1.03
CA ALA A 412 -13.54 4.38 0.12
C ALA A 412 -13.66 5.66 -0.73
N ALA A 413 -13.40 6.84 -0.15
CA ALA A 413 -13.47 8.12 -0.85
C ALA A 413 -12.40 8.28 -1.94
N ILE A 414 -11.22 7.67 -1.76
CA ILE A 414 -10.13 7.72 -2.75
C ILE A 414 -10.05 6.46 -3.63
N GLY A 415 -10.99 5.52 -3.48
CA GLY A 415 -11.07 4.33 -4.33
C GLY A 415 -9.95 3.31 -4.12
N ILE A 416 -9.56 3.08 -2.86
CA ILE A 416 -8.58 2.05 -2.47
C ILE A 416 -9.14 1.12 -1.40
N THR A 417 -8.49 -0.01 -1.19
CA THR A 417 -8.75 -0.93 -0.09
C THR A 417 -7.85 -0.63 1.11
N THR A 418 -8.21 -1.10 2.30
CA THR A 418 -7.33 -0.97 3.48
C THR A 418 -6.04 -1.78 3.35
N GLU A 419 -6.02 -2.82 2.51
CA GLU A 419 -4.80 -3.59 2.20
C GLU A 419 -3.73 -2.76 1.47
N GLU A 420 -4.12 -1.66 0.80
CA GLU A 420 -3.23 -0.74 0.09
C GLU A 420 -2.74 0.41 0.99
N THR A 421 -2.84 0.24 2.32
CA THR A 421 -2.47 1.27 3.29
C THR A 421 -1.34 0.82 4.21
N ILE A 422 -0.59 1.80 4.71
CA ILE A 422 0.34 1.67 5.83
C ILE A 422 -0.10 2.61 6.96
N ALA A 423 -0.04 2.16 8.19
CA ALA A 423 -0.39 2.96 9.36
C ALA A 423 0.73 2.95 10.41
N PHE A 424 0.95 4.09 11.06
CA PHE A 424 1.94 4.29 12.11
C PHE A 424 1.26 4.77 13.39
N GLY A 425 1.61 4.17 14.53
CA GLY A 425 1.03 4.53 15.83
C GLY A 425 1.84 4.00 17.01
N ASP A 426 1.53 4.45 18.23
CA ASP A 426 2.26 4.08 19.43
C ASP A 426 1.37 3.80 20.65
N ALA A 427 0.09 4.22 20.64
CA ALA A 427 -0.81 4.17 21.77
C ALA A 427 -2.01 3.21 21.56
N ASP A 428 -2.78 2.96 22.62
CA ASP A 428 -3.92 2.03 22.59
C ASP A 428 -5.01 2.38 21.58
N ASN A 429 -5.19 3.67 21.27
CA ASN A 429 -6.16 4.10 20.25
C ASN A 429 -5.69 3.85 18.81
N ASP A 430 -4.48 3.30 18.63
CA ASP A 430 -3.93 2.92 17.34
C ASP A 430 -4.07 1.42 17.04
N LEU A 431 -4.46 0.62 18.03
CA LEU A 431 -4.52 -0.84 17.90
C LEU A 431 -5.36 -1.25 16.68
N GLU A 432 -6.61 -0.76 16.61
CA GLU A 432 -7.52 -1.10 15.52
C GLU A 432 -7.03 -0.55 14.17
N MET A 433 -6.40 0.63 14.16
CA MET A 433 -5.82 1.23 12.97
C MET A 433 -4.66 0.39 12.43
N LEU A 434 -3.73 -0.03 13.29
CA LEU A 434 -2.57 -0.84 12.90
C LEU A 434 -2.98 -2.23 12.41
N GLN A 435 -4.00 -2.85 13.04
CA GLN A 435 -4.53 -4.14 12.63
C GLN A 435 -5.33 -4.08 11.32
N LEU A 436 -5.95 -2.93 11.03
CA LEU A 436 -6.75 -2.71 9.83
C LEU A 436 -5.90 -2.49 8.60
N ALA A 437 -4.81 -1.76 8.73
CA ALA A 437 -3.95 -1.38 7.62
C ALA A 437 -3.32 -2.60 6.94
N GLY A 438 -3.02 -2.47 5.65
CA GLY A 438 -2.25 -3.49 4.94
C GLY A 438 -0.89 -3.76 5.59
N ILE A 439 -0.26 -2.71 6.16
CA ILE A 439 0.93 -2.80 6.99
C ILE A 439 0.75 -1.91 8.22
N GLY A 440 0.70 -2.51 9.41
CA GLY A 440 0.72 -1.79 10.68
C GLY A 440 2.14 -1.68 11.22
N VAL A 441 2.59 -0.46 11.51
CA VAL A 441 3.92 -0.16 12.05
C VAL A 441 3.79 0.47 13.42
N ALA A 442 4.27 -0.22 14.46
CA ALA A 442 4.37 0.35 15.80
C ALA A 442 5.69 1.11 15.96
N MET A 443 5.62 2.29 16.54
CA MET A 443 6.82 3.06 16.92
C MET A 443 7.62 2.33 18.02
N GLY A 444 8.92 2.57 18.09
CA GLY A 444 9.79 1.96 19.11
C GLY A 444 9.44 2.35 20.55
N ASN A 445 8.85 3.53 20.73
CA ASN A 445 8.29 4.02 22.01
C ASN A 445 6.87 3.49 22.30
N ALA A 446 6.26 2.71 21.40
CA ALA A 446 4.89 2.23 21.55
C ALA A 446 4.72 1.30 22.76
N LEU A 447 3.51 1.25 23.29
CA LEU A 447 3.12 0.34 24.36
C LEU A 447 3.34 -1.14 23.95
N PRO A 448 3.66 -2.04 24.91
CA PRO A 448 3.95 -3.45 24.60
C PRO A 448 2.85 -4.14 23.76
N GLN A 449 1.57 -3.90 24.09
CA GLN A 449 0.43 -4.47 23.36
C GLN A 449 0.31 -3.93 21.94
N VAL A 450 0.67 -2.65 21.70
CA VAL A 450 0.69 -2.03 20.37
C VAL A 450 1.80 -2.64 19.52
N ARG A 451 3.00 -2.80 20.11
CA ARG A 451 4.10 -3.49 19.41
C ARG A 451 3.79 -4.94 19.08
N ALA A 452 3.04 -5.63 19.95
CA ALA A 452 2.68 -7.03 19.74
C ALA A 452 1.64 -7.24 18.62
N CYS A 453 0.79 -6.25 18.33
CA CYS A 453 -0.24 -6.35 17.29
C CYS A 453 0.21 -5.88 15.91
N ALA A 454 1.32 -5.14 15.82
CA ALA A 454 1.82 -4.57 14.56
C ALA A 454 2.57 -5.60 13.71
N ASP A 455 2.57 -5.40 12.39
CA ASP A 455 3.38 -6.20 11.45
C ASP A 455 4.88 -5.92 11.60
N MET A 456 5.22 -4.71 12.00
CA MET A 456 6.60 -4.26 12.16
C MET A 456 6.71 -3.29 13.35
N VAL A 457 7.85 -3.35 14.04
CA VAL A 457 8.28 -2.33 15.00
C VAL A 457 9.45 -1.57 14.39
N THR A 458 9.37 -0.24 14.42
CA THR A 458 10.44 0.65 13.97
C THR A 458 11.19 1.28 15.17
N ASP A 459 12.07 2.25 14.90
CA ASP A 459 12.75 3.01 15.94
C ASP A 459 11.78 3.98 16.65
N THR A 460 12.26 4.61 17.74
CA THR A 460 11.43 5.60 18.46
C THR A 460 11.22 6.86 17.64
N VAL A 461 10.23 7.66 18.05
CA VAL A 461 9.94 8.94 17.39
C VAL A 461 11.18 9.85 17.39
N GLU A 462 11.95 9.90 18.48
CA GLU A 462 13.18 10.72 18.61
C GLU A 462 14.29 10.28 17.63
N ASN A 463 14.25 9.03 17.19
CA ASN A 463 15.26 8.41 16.33
C ASN A 463 14.76 8.23 14.88
N ASP A 464 13.92 9.13 14.40
CA ASP A 464 13.40 9.13 13.02
C ASP A 464 12.75 7.79 12.59
N GLY A 465 12.05 7.12 13.51
CA GLY A 465 11.48 5.78 13.29
C GLY A 465 10.59 5.67 12.04
N ILE A 466 9.83 6.73 11.69
CA ILE A 466 9.03 6.75 10.44
C ILE A 466 9.94 6.66 9.22
N ALA A 467 10.98 7.49 9.15
CA ALA A 467 11.89 7.49 8.01
C ALA A 467 12.59 6.13 7.84
N HIS A 468 13.06 5.53 8.94
CA HIS A 468 13.69 4.22 8.94
C HIS A 468 12.73 3.11 8.47
N ALA A 469 11.47 3.12 8.92
CA ALA A 469 10.47 2.16 8.44
C ALA A 469 10.20 2.29 6.95
N LEU A 470 9.98 3.51 6.47
CA LEU A 470 9.70 3.77 5.05
C LEU A 470 10.88 3.41 4.15
N GLN A 471 12.13 3.66 4.58
CA GLN A 471 13.34 3.22 3.87
C GLN A 471 13.47 1.69 3.84
N LYS A 472 13.26 1.02 4.99
CA LYS A 472 13.29 -0.45 5.08
C LYS A 472 12.25 -1.10 4.17
N LEU A 473 11.07 -0.49 4.04
CA LEU A 473 10.01 -0.92 3.14
C LEU A 473 10.20 -0.45 1.69
N LYS A 474 11.31 0.23 1.38
CA LYS A 474 11.60 0.77 0.03
C LYS A 474 10.54 1.74 -0.51
N LEU A 475 9.72 2.28 0.38
CA LEU A 475 8.70 3.28 0.04
C LEU A 475 9.29 4.68 -0.16
N ILE A 476 10.49 4.92 0.38
CA ILE A 476 11.34 6.10 0.10
C ILE A 476 12.78 5.65 -0.16
N GLY A 477 13.59 6.55 -0.72
CA GLY A 477 15.00 6.30 -1.00
C GLY A 477 15.89 6.59 0.18
#